data_38c3cc255df3edbddb42646b70c5c05b
#
_entry.id   38c3cc255df3edbddb42646b70c5c05b
#
_cell.length_a   1.000
_cell.length_b   1.000
_cell.length_c   1.000
_cell.angle_alpha   90.00
_cell.angle_beta   90.00
_cell.angle_gamma   90.00
#
_symmetry.space_group_name_H-M   'P 1'
#
loop_
_entity.id
_entity.type
_entity.pdbx_description
1 polymer ?
#
loop_
_entity_poly.entity_id
_entity_poly.type
_entity_poly.pdbx_seq_one_letter_code
_entity_poly.pdbx_strand_id
1 'polypeptide(L)'
;MDGGFDLERFVQAQAPVYAQAQAELRAGRKTSHWMWFVFPQLAGLGASPMARRYAIASLDEARAYLAHPVLGPRLRECSALVLQARESDIHRIFGSPDDLKFGSCMTLFQRAAPHEPVFGACLDRFFGGRPDAGTLALL
;
A
#
# COMPACT_ATOMS: atom_id res chain seq x y z
N MET A 1 14.54 1.97 -16.23
CA MET A 1 14.79 0.57 -15.87
C MET A 1 14.36 0.37 -14.44
N ASP A 2 13.68 -0.71 -14.17
CA ASP A 2 13.09 -0.98 -12.85
C ASP A 2 13.98 -1.84 -11.96
N GLY A 3 15.29 -1.83 -12.20
CA GLY A 3 16.25 -2.64 -11.45
C GLY A 3 16.04 -4.15 -11.60
N GLY A 4 15.40 -4.57 -12.69
CA GLY A 4 15.08 -5.97 -12.96
C GLY A 4 13.75 -6.43 -12.37
N PHE A 5 13.01 -5.55 -11.69
CA PHE A 5 11.69 -5.87 -11.14
C PHE A 5 10.60 -5.66 -12.20
N ASP A 6 9.59 -6.52 -12.19
CA ASP A 6 8.42 -6.38 -13.06
C ASP A 6 7.40 -5.44 -12.40
N LEU A 7 7.66 -4.14 -12.48
CA LEU A 7 6.75 -3.12 -11.94
C LEU A 7 5.57 -2.86 -12.88
N GLU A 8 5.68 -3.21 -14.15
CA GLU A 8 4.60 -3.03 -15.12
C GLU A 8 3.34 -3.80 -14.73
N ARG A 9 3.48 -4.92 -14.02
CA ARG A 9 2.32 -5.68 -13.52
C ARG A 9 1.40 -4.81 -12.66
N PHE A 10 1.98 -3.92 -11.85
CA PHE A 10 1.21 -2.98 -11.04
C PHE A 10 0.56 -1.89 -11.89
N VAL A 11 1.28 -1.33 -12.84
CA VAL A 11 0.77 -0.28 -13.73
C VAL A 11 -0.45 -0.79 -14.49
N GLN A 12 -0.34 -1.99 -15.08
CA GLN A 12 -1.43 -2.59 -15.85
C GLN A 12 -2.64 -2.95 -14.97
N ALA A 13 -2.41 -3.48 -13.77
CA ALA A 13 -3.49 -3.83 -12.85
C ALA A 13 -4.23 -2.59 -12.36
N GLN A 14 -3.52 -1.50 -12.08
CA GLN A 14 -4.09 -0.27 -11.56
C GLN A 14 -4.86 0.53 -12.61
N ALA A 15 -4.42 0.50 -13.88
CA ALA A 15 -4.94 1.37 -14.93
C ALA A 15 -6.47 1.36 -15.03
N PRO A 16 -7.17 0.20 -15.10
CA PRO A 16 -8.62 0.19 -15.25
C PRO A 16 -9.40 0.54 -13.97
N VAL A 17 -8.76 0.53 -12.80
CA VAL A 17 -9.46 0.69 -11.51
C VAL A 17 -9.00 1.90 -10.69
N TYR A 18 -7.96 2.61 -11.12
CA TYR A 18 -7.35 3.65 -10.28
C TYR A 18 -8.33 4.78 -9.94
N ALA A 19 -9.09 5.26 -10.91
CA ALA A 19 -10.08 6.32 -10.68
C ALA A 19 -11.14 5.87 -9.67
N GLN A 20 -11.58 4.62 -9.76
CA GLN A 20 -12.55 4.04 -8.82
C GLN A 20 -11.94 3.92 -7.42
N ALA A 21 -10.70 3.46 -7.33
CA ALA A 21 -10.00 3.37 -6.03
C ALA A 21 -9.88 4.75 -5.37
N GLN A 22 -9.49 5.78 -6.13
CA GLN A 22 -9.43 7.14 -5.61
C GLN A 22 -10.78 7.63 -5.11
N ALA A 23 -11.86 7.38 -5.85
CA ALA A 23 -13.20 7.79 -5.46
C ALA A 23 -13.63 7.11 -4.15
N GLU A 24 -13.35 5.83 -3.99
CA GLU A 24 -13.65 5.08 -2.77
C GLU A 24 -12.86 5.62 -1.57
N LEU A 25 -11.57 5.90 -1.76
CA LEU A 25 -10.73 6.46 -0.70
C LEU A 25 -11.16 7.87 -0.29
N ARG A 26 -11.57 8.71 -1.26
CA ARG A 26 -12.11 10.03 -0.95
C ARG A 26 -13.41 9.94 -0.16
N ALA A 27 -14.24 8.94 -0.46
CA ALA A 27 -15.47 8.69 0.28
C ALA A 27 -15.22 8.06 1.66
N GLY A 28 -13.98 7.65 1.94
CA GLY A 28 -13.61 7.03 3.21
C GLY A 28 -14.09 5.59 3.35
N ARG A 29 -14.37 4.90 2.23
CA ARG A 29 -14.85 3.53 2.28
C ARG A 29 -14.51 2.76 1.00
N LYS A 30 -13.69 1.71 1.15
CA LYS A 30 -13.37 0.80 0.06
C LYS A 30 -14.54 -0.15 -0.20
N THR A 31 -14.97 -0.26 -1.45
CA THR A 31 -16.10 -1.10 -1.85
C THR A 31 -15.79 -2.10 -2.95
N SER A 32 -14.64 -1.98 -3.63
CA SER A 32 -14.27 -2.90 -4.70
C SER A 32 -12.87 -3.50 -4.49
N HIS A 33 -12.44 -4.38 -5.39
CA HIS A 33 -11.31 -5.30 -5.19
C HIS A 33 -10.05 -4.81 -5.90
N TRP A 34 -9.20 -4.07 -5.19
CA TRP A 34 -7.95 -3.53 -5.77
C TRP A 34 -6.78 -3.49 -4.78
N MET A 35 -6.95 -4.05 -3.58
CA MET A 35 -5.97 -3.91 -2.49
C MET A 35 -4.58 -4.44 -2.85
N TRP A 36 -4.50 -5.60 -3.51
CA TRP A 36 -3.23 -6.28 -3.80
C TRP A 36 -2.23 -5.42 -4.56
N PHE A 37 -2.72 -4.58 -5.50
CA PHE A 37 -1.86 -3.81 -6.40
C PHE A 37 -1.92 -2.29 -6.18
N VAL A 38 -2.82 -1.79 -5.36
CA VAL A 38 -2.84 -0.36 -4.98
C VAL A 38 -2.03 -0.13 -3.71
N PHE A 39 -2.15 -1.04 -2.74
CA PHE A 39 -1.36 -1.03 -1.50
C PHE A 39 -0.62 -2.35 -1.32
N PRO A 40 0.43 -2.60 -2.13
CA PRO A 40 1.08 -3.91 -2.11
C PRO A 40 1.85 -4.15 -0.82
N GLN A 41 1.95 -5.44 -0.46
CA GLN A 41 2.63 -5.91 0.73
C GLN A 41 3.93 -6.61 0.38
N LEU A 42 4.79 -6.78 1.38
CA LEU A 42 6.01 -7.59 1.27
C LEU A 42 5.65 -9.07 1.01
N ALA A 43 6.46 -9.74 0.20
CA ALA A 43 6.31 -11.17 -0.07
C ALA A 43 6.42 -11.98 1.22
N GLY A 44 5.60 -13.02 1.34
CA GLY A 44 5.56 -13.89 2.51
C GLY A 44 4.43 -13.59 3.48
N LEU A 45 3.74 -12.45 3.34
CA LEU A 45 2.61 -12.11 4.21
C LEU A 45 1.31 -12.72 3.73
N GLY A 46 1.07 -12.74 2.41
CA GLY A 46 -0.13 -13.31 1.84
C GLY A 46 0.15 -14.60 1.09
N ALA A 47 -0.84 -15.53 1.07
CA ALA A 47 -0.69 -16.85 0.45
C ALA A 47 -1.56 -17.03 -0.79
N SER A 48 -2.53 -16.15 -1.06
CA SER A 48 -3.40 -16.28 -2.23
C SER A 48 -2.62 -16.04 -3.53
N PRO A 49 -3.12 -16.55 -4.68
CA PRO A 49 -2.48 -16.26 -5.97
C PRO A 49 -2.31 -14.77 -6.26
N MET A 50 -3.31 -13.94 -5.93
CA MET A 50 -3.24 -12.49 -6.12
C MET A 50 -2.20 -11.86 -5.19
N ALA A 51 -2.14 -12.25 -3.93
CA ALA A 51 -1.16 -11.75 -2.99
C ALA A 51 0.26 -12.08 -3.43
N ARG A 52 0.49 -13.29 -3.97
CA ARG A 52 1.80 -13.70 -4.49
C ARG A 52 2.19 -12.95 -5.75
N ARG A 53 1.24 -12.76 -6.66
CA ARG A 53 1.46 -12.07 -7.94
C ARG A 53 1.92 -10.63 -7.75
N TYR A 54 1.33 -9.93 -6.78
CA TYR A 54 1.58 -8.51 -6.53
C TYR A 54 2.44 -8.27 -5.28
N ALA A 55 3.10 -9.29 -4.77
CA ALA A 55 4.01 -9.13 -3.63
C ALA A 55 5.26 -8.35 -4.02
N ILE A 56 5.70 -7.49 -3.10
CA ILE A 56 6.98 -6.78 -3.20
C ILE A 56 8.06 -7.68 -2.62
N ALA A 57 9.08 -7.98 -3.39
CA ALA A 57 10.09 -8.98 -3.03
C ALA A 57 11.06 -8.50 -1.93
N SER A 58 11.31 -7.18 -1.85
CA SER A 58 12.37 -6.64 -1.01
C SER A 58 12.22 -5.13 -0.83
N LEU A 59 13.03 -4.54 0.07
CA LEU A 59 13.14 -3.08 0.18
C LEU A 59 13.62 -2.46 -1.14
N ASP A 60 14.48 -3.14 -1.88
CA ASP A 60 14.96 -2.62 -3.18
C ASP A 60 13.81 -2.50 -4.18
N GLU A 61 12.93 -3.49 -4.26
CA GLU A 61 11.73 -3.37 -5.10
C GLU A 61 10.79 -2.27 -4.59
N ALA A 62 10.61 -2.14 -3.29
CA ALA A 62 9.79 -1.07 -2.72
C ALA A 62 10.34 0.31 -3.10
N ARG A 63 11.66 0.49 -3.05
CA ARG A 63 12.30 1.73 -3.47
C ARG A 63 12.14 1.99 -4.97
N ALA A 64 12.28 0.94 -5.79
CA ALA A 64 12.03 1.04 -7.24
C ALA A 64 10.57 1.41 -7.54
N TYR A 65 9.63 0.86 -6.78
CA TYR A 65 8.21 1.19 -6.87
C TYR A 65 7.97 2.69 -6.62
N LEU A 66 8.55 3.22 -5.55
CA LEU A 66 8.42 4.64 -5.20
C LEU A 66 9.10 5.56 -6.23
N ALA A 67 10.18 5.11 -6.84
CA ALA A 67 10.89 5.87 -7.87
C ALA A 67 10.20 5.80 -9.24
N HIS A 68 9.27 4.87 -9.44
CA HIS A 68 8.55 4.72 -10.70
C HIS A 68 7.65 5.94 -10.95
N PRO A 69 7.66 6.52 -12.17
CA PRO A 69 6.95 7.78 -12.44
C PRO A 69 5.42 7.71 -12.35
N VAL A 70 4.85 6.52 -12.40
CA VAL A 70 3.40 6.29 -12.25
C VAL A 70 3.09 5.77 -10.86
N LEU A 71 3.77 4.71 -10.41
CA LEU A 71 3.45 4.00 -9.19
C LEU A 71 3.74 4.80 -7.92
N GLY A 72 4.87 5.48 -7.88
CA GLY A 72 5.26 6.30 -6.73
C GLY A 72 4.23 7.38 -6.42
N PRO A 73 3.91 8.25 -7.38
CA PRO A 73 2.87 9.28 -7.19
C PRO A 73 1.50 8.70 -6.80
N ARG A 74 1.10 7.59 -7.41
CA ARG A 74 -0.20 6.96 -7.09
C ARG A 74 -0.25 6.45 -5.66
N LEU A 75 0.81 5.79 -5.19
CA LEU A 75 0.85 5.29 -3.82
C LEU A 75 0.83 6.44 -2.81
N ARG A 76 1.61 7.51 -3.06
CA ARG A 76 1.62 8.68 -2.20
C ARG A 76 0.25 9.35 -2.15
N GLU A 77 -0.39 9.51 -3.29
CA GLU A 77 -1.72 10.11 -3.39
C GLU A 77 -2.77 9.29 -2.64
N CYS A 78 -2.81 7.97 -2.89
CA CYS A 78 -3.77 7.10 -2.22
C CYS A 78 -3.54 7.04 -0.70
N SER A 79 -2.29 7.00 -0.27
CA SER A 79 -1.96 7.03 1.17
C SER A 79 -2.38 8.35 1.81
N ALA A 80 -2.21 9.47 1.11
CA ALA A 80 -2.65 10.78 1.59
C ALA A 80 -4.18 10.86 1.67
N LEU A 81 -4.90 10.28 0.72
CA LEU A 81 -6.37 10.22 0.77
C LEU A 81 -6.85 9.46 2.00
N VAL A 82 -6.22 8.34 2.33
CA VAL A 82 -6.55 7.58 3.55
C VAL A 82 -6.24 8.42 4.79
N LEU A 83 -5.07 9.05 4.82
CA LEU A 83 -4.64 9.88 5.96
C LEU A 83 -5.61 11.03 6.22
N GLN A 84 -6.22 11.59 5.17
CA GLN A 84 -7.12 12.74 5.23
C GLN A 84 -8.59 12.35 5.39
N ALA A 85 -8.92 11.05 5.37
CA ALA A 85 -10.30 10.60 5.49
C ALA A 85 -10.93 11.06 6.81
N ARG A 86 -12.21 11.41 6.78
CA ARG A 86 -12.95 11.78 7.99
C ARG A 86 -13.11 10.58 8.93
N GLU A 87 -13.32 9.39 8.36
CA GLU A 87 -13.40 8.17 9.13
C GLU A 87 -12.05 7.86 9.77
N SER A 88 -12.02 7.76 11.09
CA SER A 88 -10.80 7.48 11.85
C SER A 88 -10.59 5.99 12.14
N ASP A 89 -11.58 5.15 11.87
CA ASP A 89 -11.49 3.71 12.05
C ASP A 89 -11.06 3.05 10.74
N ILE A 90 -9.83 2.56 10.71
CA ILE A 90 -9.26 1.93 9.50
C ILE A 90 -10.07 0.71 9.06
N HIS A 91 -10.68 -0.01 10.00
CA HIS A 91 -11.53 -1.15 9.69
C HIS A 91 -12.78 -0.72 8.91
N ARG A 92 -13.35 0.44 9.24
CA ARG A 92 -14.51 0.97 8.51
C ARG A 92 -14.15 1.45 7.12
N ILE A 93 -12.91 1.91 6.93
CA ILE A 93 -12.43 2.33 5.60
C ILE A 93 -12.22 1.12 4.69
N PHE A 94 -11.52 0.10 5.19
CA PHE A 94 -11.06 -1.02 4.36
C PHE A 94 -11.81 -2.33 4.56
N GLY A 95 -12.38 -2.56 5.74
CA GLY A 95 -12.85 -3.89 6.11
C GLY A 95 -11.69 -4.81 6.48
N SER A 96 -12.00 -6.04 6.85
CA SER A 96 -11.00 -7.06 7.20
C SER A 96 -10.87 -8.06 6.05
N PRO A 97 -9.67 -8.52 5.70
CA PRO A 97 -8.36 -8.22 6.31
C PRO A 97 -7.63 -7.02 5.69
N ASP A 98 -8.26 -6.23 4.83
CA ASP A 98 -7.61 -5.14 4.10
C ASP A 98 -7.09 -4.04 5.02
N ASP A 99 -7.73 -3.83 6.17
CA ASP A 99 -7.26 -2.90 7.19
C ASP A 99 -5.84 -3.27 7.69
N LEU A 100 -5.60 -4.55 7.93
CA LEU A 100 -4.27 -5.05 8.34
C LEU A 100 -3.27 -4.98 7.18
N LYS A 101 -3.72 -5.25 5.96
CA LYS A 101 -2.87 -5.15 4.76
C LYS A 101 -2.40 -3.71 4.55
N PHE A 102 -3.23 -2.74 4.83
CA PHE A 102 -2.85 -1.33 4.75
C PHE A 102 -1.71 -1.02 5.72
N GLY A 103 -1.80 -1.49 6.97
CA GLY A 103 -0.72 -1.36 7.95
C GLY A 103 0.59 -2.00 7.50
N SER A 104 0.50 -3.19 6.91
CA SER A 104 1.67 -3.88 6.35
C SER A 104 2.31 -3.08 5.21
N CYS A 105 1.49 -2.52 4.31
CA CYS A 105 1.95 -1.69 3.21
C CYS A 105 2.64 -0.43 3.72
N MET A 106 2.02 0.28 4.66
CA MET A 106 2.60 1.50 5.23
C MET A 106 3.93 1.22 5.93
N THR A 107 4.03 0.10 6.64
CA THR A 107 5.27 -0.33 7.28
C THR A 107 6.38 -0.56 6.26
N LEU A 108 6.08 -1.29 5.17
CA LEU A 108 7.04 -1.57 4.11
C LEU A 108 7.59 -0.28 3.50
N PHE A 109 6.72 0.61 3.08
CA PHE A 109 7.14 1.83 2.39
C PHE A 109 7.74 2.87 3.33
N GLN A 110 7.35 2.90 4.60
CA GLN A 110 8.01 3.71 5.61
C GLN A 110 9.46 3.27 5.81
N ARG A 111 9.71 1.96 5.81
CA ARG A 111 11.08 1.41 5.88
C ARG A 111 11.88 1.67 4.61
N ALA A 112 11.22 1.60 3.45
CA ALA A 112 11.88 1.88 2.17
C ALA A 112 12.24 3.35 2.01
N ALA A 113 11.43 4.27 2.55
CA ALA A 113 11.60 5.71 2.42
C ALA A 113 11.27 6.42 3.75
N PRO A 114 12.12 6.26 4.78
CA PRO A 114 11.84 6.83 6.11
C PRO A 114 11.77 8.35 6.14
N HIS A 115 12.31 9.02 5.12
CA HIS A 115 12.24 10.48 5.00
C HIS A 115 10.90 10.99 4.45
N GLU A 116 10.05 10.12 3.91
CA GLU A 116 8.71 10.51 3.42
C GLU A 116 7.70 10.41 4.58
N PRO A 117 7.02 11.52 4.93
CA PRO A 117 6.19 11.54 6.15
C PRO A 117 4.88 10.79 6.05
N VAL A 118 4.31 10.60 4.84
CA VAL A 118 2.95 10.10 4.69
C VAL A 118 2.75 8.68 5.25
N PHE A 119 3.73 7.79 5.05
CA PHE A 119 3.58 6.38 5.46
C PHE A 119 3.60 6.24 6.99
N GLY A 120 4.55 6.91 7.64
CA GLY A 120 4.61 6.95 9.09
C GLY A 120 3.41 7.66 9.71
N ALA A 121 2.93 8.73 9.07
CA ALA A 121 1.75 9.45 9.52
C ALA A 121 0.49 8.56 9.51
N CYS A 122 0.34 7.70 8.50
CA CYS A 122 -0.74 6.71 8.46
C CYS A 122 -0.64 5.70 9.60
N LEU A 123 0.57 5.23 9.89
CA LEU A 123 0.79 4.34 11.03
C LEU A 123 0.43 5.03 12.36
N ASP A 124 0.83 6.30 12.52
CA ASP A 124 0.52 7.06 13.72
C ASP A 124 -0.98 7.23 13.91
N ARG A 125 -1.69 7.61 12.84
CA ARG A 125 -3.12 7.88 12.94
C ARG A 125 -3.96 6.63 13.19
N PHE A 126 -3.66 5.53 12.48
CA PHE A 126 -4.56 4.38 12.44
C PHE A 126 -4.07 3.17 13.25
N PHE A 127 -2.80 3.13 13.61
CA PHE A 127 -2.19 1.97 14.27
C PHE A 127 -1.43 2.33 15.55
N GLY A 128 -1.65 3.53 16.07
CA GLY A 128 -0.96 3.98 17.29
C GLY A 128 0.55 4.10 17.14
N GLY A 129 1.03 4.35 15.92
CA GLY A 129 2.46 4.45 15.62
C GLY A 129 3.17 3.10 15.53
N ARG A 130 2.43 1.98 15.60
CA ARG A 130 3.03 0.65 15.61
C ARG A 130 3.19 0.09 14.19
N PRO A 131 4.43 -0.24 13.77
CA PRO A 131 4.63 -0.94 12.50
C PRO A 131 4.10 -2.37 12.56
N ASP A 132 3.84 -2.94 11.39
CA ASP A 132 3.38 -4.33 11.30
C ASP A 132 4.52 -5.31 11.63
N ALA A 133 4.34 -6.09 12.68
CA ALA A 133 5.37 -7.02 13.18
C ALA A 133 5.72 -8.09 12.14
N GLY A 134 4.74 -8.60 11.40
CA GLY A 134 4.97 -9.60 10.35
C GLY A 134 5.86 -9.08 9.23
N THR A 135 5.65 -7.84 8.81
CA THR A 135 6.49 -7.17 7.81
C THR A 135 7.93 -7.02 8.31
N LEU A 136 8.09 -6.53 9.54
CA LEU A 136 9.42 -6.34 10.13
C LEU A 136 10.19 -7.67 10.25
N ALA A 137 9.51 -8.74 10.58
CA ALA A 137 10.13 -10.06 10.73
C ALA A 137 10.68 -10.59 9.39
N LEU A 138 10.14 -10.16 8.26
CA LEU A 138 10.55 -10.59 6.93
C LEU A 138 11.56 -9.66 6.25
N LEU A 139 11.82 -8.51 6.83
CA LEU A 139 12.80 -7.55 6.27
C LEU A 139 14.28 -7.81 6.73
#